data_2457f3dc760f5a6ac56578eb6b6dbe8c
#
_entry.id   2457f3dc760f5a6ac56578eb6b6dbe8c
#
_cell.length_a   1.000
_cell.length_b   1.000
_cell.length_c   1.000
_cell.angle_alpha   90.00
_cell.angle_beta   90.00
_cell.angle_gamma   90.00
#
_symmetry.space_group_name_H-M   'P 1'
#
loop_
_entity.id
_entity.type
_entity.pdbx_description
1 polymer ?
#
loop_
_entity_poly.entity_id
_entity_poly.type
_entity_poly.pdbx_seq_one_letter_code
_entity_poly.pdbx_strand_id
1 'polypeptide(L)'
;NLHASLLPQYRGAAPINWAVINGDTETGITTFFLKHEIDTGEVIQQVRVPIADTDNVGVVHDKLMVLGGRLVVETVDAILNDEVKAIPQDEMAVVGELRSAPKIFKETCRIDWNQPVKRIYDFIRGLSPYPAAWCELTDATGEAVAVKVFETEKIQETHQLVPGTIVTDGKNYLKIAATDGFVGILTLQLPGKKRLRTDELLRGYKIDKTALMR
;
A
#
# COMPACT_ATOMS: atom_id res chain seq x y z
N ASN A 1 10.58 -1.96 -22.32
CA ASN A 1 9.47 -1.97 -21.36
C ASN A 1 9.68 -0.94 -20.27
N LEU A 2 8.59 -0.55 -19.59
CA LEU A 2 8.63 0.31 -18.41
C LEU A 2 8.08 -0.46 -17.20
N HIS A 3 8.83 -0.46 -16.09
CA HIS A 3 8.46 -1.08 -14.83
C HIS A 3 8.40 -0.04 -13.71
N ALA A 4 7.39 -0.12 -12.86
CA ALA A 4 7.13 0.88 -11.83
C ALA A 4 7.87 0.58 -10.52
N SER A 5 9.17 0.35 -10.60
CA SER A 5 10.10 0.23 -9.48
C SER A 5 11.51 0.62 -9.91
N LEU A 6 12.43 0.68 -8.95
CA LEU A 6 13.87 0.76 -9.18
C LEU A 6 14.41 -0.66 -9.33
N LEU A 7 14.34 -1.24 -10.55
CA LEU A 7 14.89 -2.57 -10.80
C LEU A 7 16.39 -2.65 -10.38
N PRO A 8 16.83 -3.75 -9.82
CA PRO A 8 16.20 -5.08 -9.69
C PRO A 8 15.20 -5.22 -8.53
N GLN A 9 14.93 -4.17 -7.74
CA GLN A 9 13.93 -4.22 -6.68
C GLN A 9 12.51 -4.36 -7.24
N TYR A 10 11.66 -5.13 -6.57
CA TYR A 10 10.23 -5.27 -6.86
C TYR A 10 9.90 -5.78 -8.28
N ARG A 11 10.68 -6.75 -8.78
CA ARG A 11 10.24 -7.52 -9.96
C ARG A 11 8.90 -8.18 -9.68
N GLY A 12 7.96 -8.12 -10.61
CA GLY A 12 6.66 -8.79 -10.50
C GLY A 12 5.46 -7.88 -10.76
N ALA A 13 4.28 -8.31 -10.29
CA ALA A 13 3.00 -7.79 -10.73
C ALA A 13 2.50 -6.51 -10.04
N ALA A 14 2.98 -6.20 -8.82
CA ALA A 14 2.44 -5.11 -8.02
C ALA A 14 3.54 -4.24 -7.35
N PRO A 15 4.54 -3.73 -8.12
CA PRO A 15 5.70 -3.05 -7.56
C PRO A 15 5.34 -1.80 -6.74
N ILE A 16 4.39 -0.99 -7.20
CA ILE A 16 3.98 0.24 -6.52
C ILE A 16 3.35 -0.08 -5.16
N ASN A 17 2.45 -1.07 -5.12
CA ASN A 17 1.81 -1.47 -3.88
C ASN A 17 2.82 -1.95 -2.85
N TRP A 18 3.73 -2.84 -3.26
CA TRP A 18 4.68 -3.44 -2.33
C TRP A 18 5.71 -2.44 -1.81
N ALA A 19 6.13 -1.45 -2.59
CA ALA A 19 6.98 -0.37 -2.10
C ALA A 19 6.29 0.40 -0.96
N VAL A 20 5.01 0.76 -1.13
CA VAL A 20 4.25 1.48 -0.11
C VAL A 20 3.91 0.59 1.09
N ILE A 21 3.47 -0.67 0.88
CA ILE A 21 3.19 -1.66 1.95
C ILE A 21 4.41 -1.90 2.83
N ASN A 22 5.60 -1.93 2.24
CA ASN A 22 6.84 -2.13 2.97
C ASN A 22 7.34 -0.87 3.69
N GLY A 23 6.68 0.27 3.49
CA GLY A 23 7.03 1.53 4.14
C GLY A 23 8.29 2.16 3.56
N ASP A 24 8.61 1.88 2.30
CA ASP A 24 9.73 2.52 1.63
C ASP A 24 9.47 4.02 1.49
N THR A 25 10.53 4.81 1.59
CA THR A 25 10.48 6.27 1.44
C THR A 25 10.78 6.72 0.01
N GLU A 26 11.14 5.78 -0.84
CA GLU A 26 11.48 6.00 -2.24
C GLU A 26 11.06 4.80 -3.08
N THR A 27 10.63 5.08 -4.30
CA THR A 27 10.45 4.12 -5.38
C THR A 27 10.96 4.72 -6.69
N GLY A 28 10.54 4.21 -7.83
CA GLY A 28 10.89 4.81 -9.11
C GLY A 28 10.28 4.09 -10.29
N ILE A 29 10.79 4.44 -11.43
CA ILE A 29 10.47 3.82 -12.72
C ILE A 29 11.75 3.43 -13.44
N THR A 30 11.69 2.31 -14.12
CA THR A 30 12.80 1.76 -14.88
C THR A 30 12.34 1.43 -16.29
N THR A 31 13.04 1.93 -17.31
CA THR A 31 12.93 1.40 -18.67
C THR A 31 14.03 0.36 -18.89
N PHE A 32 13.69 -0.73 -19.56
CA PHE A 32 14.60 -1.86 -19.74
C PHE A 32 14.26 -2.69 -20.97
N PHE A 33 15.22 -3.42 -21.51
CA PHE A 33 14.99 -4.39 -22.58
C PHE A 33 14.32 -5.65 -22.02
N LEU A 34 13.42 -6.26 -22.80
CA LEU A 34 12.75 -7.50 -22.40
C LEU A 34 13.71 -8.69 -22.56
N LYS A 35 13.70 -9.58 -21.59
CA LYS A 35 14.28 -10.93 -21.62
C LYS A 35 13.17 -11.96 -21.38
N HIS A 36 13.50 -13.24 -21.51
CA HIS A 36 12.54 -14.33 -21.31
C HIS A 36 12.00 -14.38 -19.87
N GLU A 37 12.85 -14.14 -18.91
CA GLU A 37 12.47 -14.08 -17.49
C GLU A 37 11.83 -12.75 -17.15
N ILE A 38 10.83 -12.78 -16.24
CA ILE A 38 10.04 -11.60 -15.87
C ILE A 38 10.95 -10.52 -15.24
N ASP A 39 10.93 -9.32 -15.83
CA ASP A 39 11.57 -8.09 -15.34
C ASP A 39 13.09 -8.21 -15.10
N THR A 40 13.79 -9.09 -15.84
CA THR A 40 15.24 -9.32 -15.67
C THR A 40 16.11 -8.68 -16.74
N GLY A 41 15.53 -8.03 -17.75
CA GLY A 41 16.29 -7.43 -18.84
C GLY A 41 17.18 -6.26 -18.41
N GLU A 42 18.09 -5.88 -19.30
CA GLU A 42 19.05 -4.82 -19.03
C GLU A 42 18.39 -3.46 -18.92
N VAL A 43 18.76 -2.70 -17.89
CA VAL A 43 18.20 -1.40 -17.58
C VAL A 43 18.76 -0.33 -18.53
N ILE A 44 17.86 0.46 -19.09
CA ILE A 44 18.20 1.58 -19.98
C ILE A 44 18.27 2.88 -19.16
N GLN A 45 17.18 3.21 -18.44
CA GLN A 45 17.10 4.42 -17.63
C GLN A 45 16.30 4.17 -16.37
N GLN A 46 16.59 4.94 -15.32
CA GLN A 46 15.84 4.95 -14.07
C GLN A 46 15.58 6.36 -13.57
N VAL A 47 14.38 6.58 -13.02
CA VAL A 47 14.02 7.82 -12.31
C VAL A 47 13.54 7.47 -10.92
N ARG A 48 14.12 8.11 -9.89
CA ARG A 48 13.75 7.96 -8.48
C ARG A 48 12.60 8.90 -8.12
N VAL A 49 11.68 8.42 -7.28
CA VAL A 49 10.51 9.17 -6.85
C VAL A 49 10.32 8.98 -5.35
N PRO A 50 10.27 10.07 -4.56
CA PRO A 50 10.05 9.96 -3.13
C PRO A 50 8.60 9.56 -2.83
N ILE A 51 8.45 8.74 -1.79
CA ILE A 51 7.16 8.36 -1.20
C ILE A 51 7.03 9.12 0.12
N ALA A 52 6.11 10.07 0.20
CA ALA A 52 5.81 10.75 1.45
C ALA A 52 5.08 9.81 2.42
N ASP A 53 5.22 10.05 3.72
CA ASP A 53 4.55 9.23 4.75
C ASP A 53 3.01 9.21 4.61
N THR A 54 2.44 10.24 4.01
CA THR A 54 1.00 10.37 3.75
C THR A 54 0.57 9.88 2.35
N ASP A 55 1.51 9.54 1.47
CA ASP A 55 1.16 9.04 0.15
C ASP A 55 0.55 7.64 0.24
N ASN A 56 -0.61 7.46 -0.38
CA ASN A 56 -1.15 6.12 -0.65
C ASN A 56 -0.69 5.62 -2.03
N VAL A 57 -0.98 4.36 -2.35
CA VAL A 57 -0.58 3.77 -3.64
C VAL A 57 -1.16 4.52 -4.84
N GLY A 58 -2.36 5.09 -4.73
CA GLY A 58 -2.97 5.89 -5.80
C GLY A 58 -2.17 7.15 -6.11
N VAL A 59 -1.76 7.89 -5.09
CA VAL A 59 -0.91 9.09 -5.23
C VAL A 59 0.45 8.73 -5.85
N VAL A 60 1.08 7.65 -5.37
CA VAL A 60 2.36 7.18 -5.92
C VAL A 60 2.21 6.76 -7.38
N HIS A 61 1.15 6.01 -7.71
CA HIS A 61 0.83 5.63 -9.09
C HIS A 61 0.74 6.84 -10.01
N ASP A 62 0.01 7.88 -9.62
CA ASP A 62 -0.18 9.07 -10.44
C ASP A 62 1.12 9.83 -10.66
N LYS A 63 1.99 9.93 -9.63
CA LYS A 63 3.34 10.49 -9.78
C LYS A 63 4.16 9.70 -10.81
N LEU A 64 4.17 8.37 -10.69
CA LEU A 64 4.93 7.48 -11.57
C LEU A 64 4.39 7.48 -13.00
N MET A 65 3.06 7.55 -13.18
CA MET A 65 2.41 7.60 -14.49
C MET A 65 2.87 8.81 -15.31
N VAL A 66 2.89 10.00 -14.69
CA VAL A 66 3.31 11.25 -15.37
C VAL A 66 4.80 11.19 -15.76
N LEU A 67 5.65 10.75 -14.85
CA LEU A 67 7.09 10.64 -15.08
C LEU A 67 7.42 9.51 -16.06
N GLY A 68 6.70 8.39 -15.96
CA GLY A 68 6.86 7.23 -16.85
C GLY A 68 6.57 7.57 -18.31
N GLY A 69 5.52 8.34 -18.56
CA GLY A 69 5.22 8.79 -19.93
C GLY A 69 6.37 9.58 -20.56
N ARG A 70 7.01 10.47 -19.78
CA ARG A 70 8.19 11.22 -20.24
C ARG A 70 9.40 10.31 -20.47
N LEU A 71 9.69 9.46 -19.48
CA LEU A 71 10.84 8.56 -19.54
C LEU A 71 10.76 7.59 -20.74
N VAL A 72 9.56 7.13 -21.12
CA VAL A 72 9.38 6.29 -22.30
C VAL A 72 9.77 7.02 -23.58
N VAL A 73 9.37 8.28 -23.75
CA VAL A 73 9.74 9.09 -24.91
C VAL A 73 11.25 9.27 -24.96
N GLU A 74 11.86 9.71 -23.87
CA GLU A 74 13.32 9.89 -23.76
C GLU A 74 14.07 8.58 -24.05
N THR A 75 13.56 7.45 -23.58
CA THR A 75 14.15 6.11 -23.84
C THR A 75 14.07 5.74 -25.32
N VAL A 76 12.94 5.99 -25.98
CA VAL A 76 12.77 5.70 -27.40
C VAL A 76 13.69 6.57 -28.25
N ASP A 77 13.78 7.86 -27.93
CA ASP A 77 14.68 8.78 -28.64
C ASP A 77 16.14 8.34 -28.48
N ALA A 78 16.57 7.95 -27.28
CA ALA A 78 17.91 7.45 -27.03
C ALA A 78 18.22 6.16 -27.82
N ILE A 79 17.24 5.25 -27.96
CA ILE A 79 17.39 4.03 -28.76
C ILE A 79 17.53 4.37 -30.23
N LEU A 80 16.72 5.29 -30.76
CA LEU A 80 16.76 5.68 -32.19
C LEU A 80 18.06 6.41 -32.56
N ASN A 81 18.67 7.09 -31.58
CA ASN A 81 19.94 7.80 -31.79
C ASN A 81 21.19 6.95 -31.47
N ASP A 82 21.02 5.68 -31.15
CA ASP A 82 22.12 4.78 -30.79
C ASP A 82 22.91 5.23 -29.54
N GLU A 83 22.24 5.92 -28.60
CA GLU A 83 22.83 6.52 -27.38
C GLU A 83 22.68 5.64 -26.13
N VAL A 84 22.00 4.48 -26.26
CA VAL A 84 21.71 3.61 -25.12
C VAL A 84 22.92 2.82 -24.67
N LYS A 85 23.20 2.87 -23.36
CA LYS A 85 24.13 1.96 -22.67
C LYS A 85 23.34 1.18 -21.64
N ALA A 86 22.77 0.05 -22.05
CA ALA A 86 22.00 -0.79 -21.13
C ALA A 86 22.93 -1.50 -20.12
N ILE A 87 22.48 -1.59 -18.88
CA ILE A 87 23.23 -2.15 -17.75
C ILE A 87 22.55 -3.43 -17.28
N PRO A 88 23.27 -4.58 -17.24
CA PRO A 88 22.75 -5.79 -16.61
C PRO A 88 22.35 -5.54 -15.15
N GLN A 89 21.21 -6.11 -14.71
CA GLN A 89 20.69 -5.84 -13.37
C GLN A 89 21.56 -6.43 -12.25
N ASP A 90 22.36 -7.46 -12.53
CA ASP A 90 23.31 -8.06 -11.60
C ASP A 90 24.59 -7.21 -11.39
N GLU A 91 24.85 -6.26 -12.28
CA GLU A 91 25.91 -5.27 -12.13
C GLU A 91 25.45 -4.00 -11.38
N MET A 92 24.16 -3.89 -11.12
CA MET A 92 23.60 -2.71 -10.43
C MET A 92 23.80 -2.78 -8.93
N ALA A 93 24.20 -1.67 -8.33
CA ALA A 93 24.27 -1.56 -6.87
C ALA A 93 22.88 -1.66 -6.24
N VAL A 94 22.70 -2.62 -5.34
CA VAL A 94 21.47 -2.83 -4.60
C VAL A 94 21.69 -2.46 -3.13
N VAL A 95 20.80 -1.65 -2.59
CA VAL A 95 20.78 -1.34 -1.16
C VAL A 95 19.81 -2.31 -0.47
N GLY A 96 20.31 -3.12 0.47
CA GLY A 96 19.52 -4.10 1.21
C GLY A 96 19.21 -5.38 0.42
N GLU A 97 18.22 -6.12 0.89
CA GLU A 97 17.76 -7.35 0.23
C GLU A 97 16.87 -7.05 -0.98
N LEU A 98 16.98 -7.90 -1.99
CA LEU A 98 16.06 -7.86 -3.12
C LEU A 98 14.66 -8.35 -2.68
N ARG A 99 13.67 -7.51 -2.94
CA ARG A 99 12.27 -7.81 -2.68
C ARG A 99 11.52 -8.04 -3.99
N SER A 100 10.66 -9.02 -4.00
CA SER A 100 9.74 -9.29 -5.11
C SER A 100 8.43 -8.52 -4.92
N ALA A 101 7.67 -8.36 -6.01
CA ALA A 101 6.36 -7.74 -6.01
C ALA A 101 5.28 -8.70 -6.53
N PRO A 102 4.94 -9.75 -5.77
CA PRO A 102 3.98 -10.74 -6.21
C PRO A 102 2.59 -10.11 -6.42
N LYS A 103 1.78 -10.80 -7.22
CA LYS A 103 0.39 -10.41 -7.43
C LYS A 103 -0.37 -10.37 -6.12
N ILE A 104 -1.18 -9.33 -5.94
CA ILE A 104 -2.02 -9.13 -4.77
C ILE A 104 -3.39 -9.76 -5.04
N PHE A 105 -3.80 -10.65 -4.14
CA PHE A 105 -5.11 -11.30 -4.13
C PHE A 105 -5.96 -10.73 -2.99
N LYS A 106 -7.26 -11.05 -2.98
CA LYS A 106 -8.17 -10.57 -1.92
C LYS A 106 -7.70 -10.98 -0.52
N GLU A 107 -7.22 -12.19 -0.38
CA GLU A 107 -6.72 -12.74 0.89
C GLU A 107 -5.49 -11.97 1.39
N THR A 108 -4.61 -11.57 0.47
CA THR A 108 -3.43 -10.74 0.78
C THR A 108 -3.82 -9.38 1.35
N CYS A 109 -5.01 -8.88 1.06
CA CYS A 109 -5.48 -7.56 1.50
C CYS A 109 -6.11 -7.57 2.90
N ARG A 110 -6.16 -8.71 3.60
CA ARG A 110 -6.69 -8.80 4.96
C ARG A 110 -5.74 -8.15 5.95
N ILE A 111 -6.27 -7.27 6.79
CA ILE A 111 -5.49 -6.57 7.82
C ILE A 111 -5.17 -7.53 8.96
N ASP A 112 -3.89 -7.62 9.32
CA ASP A 112 -3.41 -8.28 10.54
C ASP A 112 -3.19 -7.23 11.64
N TRP A 113 -4.11 -7.17 12.60
CA TRP A 113 -4.02 -6.25 13.72
C TRP A 113 -2.92 -6.61 14.74
N ASN A 114 -2.33 -7.82 14.67
CA ASN A 114 -1.18 -8.23 15.50
C ASN A 114 0.17 -7.69 14.98
N GLN A 115 0.14 -6.55 14.31
CA GLN A 115 1.31 -5.85 13.80
C GLN A 115 1.45 -4.49 14.50
N PRO A 116 2.65 -3.87 14.44
CA PRO A 116 2.83 -2.50 14.88
C PRO A 116 1.98 -1.50 14.06
N VAL A 117 1.57 -0.41 14.69
CA VAL A 117 0.78 0.67 14.06
C VAL A 117 1.32 1.09 12.71
N LYS A 118 2.66 1.30 12.62
CA LYS A 118 3.29 1.69 11.36
C LYS A 118 3.11 0.66 10.24
N ARG A 119 3.21 -0.62 10.55
CA ARG A 119 3.05 -1.70 9.57
C ARG A 119 1.63 -1.77 9.05
N ILE A 120 0.64 -1.65 9.93
CA ILE A 120 -0.79 -1.63 9.55
C ILE A 120 -1.10 -0.38 8.72
N TYR A 121 -0.58 0.78 9.12
CA TYR A 121 -0.75 2.03 8.41
C TYR A 121 -0.19 1.94 6.97
N ASP A 122 1.05 1.48 6.81
CA ASP A 122 1.69 1.32 5.50
C ASP A 122 0.96 0.29 4.65
N PHE A 123 0.49 -0.80 5.25
CA PHE A 123 -0.29 -1.83 4.58
C PHE A 123 -1.59 -1.25 4.00
N ILE A 124 -2.35 -0.50 4.81
CA ILE A 124 -3.62 0.08 4.38
C ILE A 124 -3.39 1.13 3.28
N ARG A 125 -2.45 2.07 3.45
CA ARG A 125 -2.18 3.07 2.42
C ARG A 125 -1.59 2.47 1.14
N GLY A 126 -0.84 1.37 1.24
CA GLY A 126 -0.30 0.62 0.10
C GLY A 126 -1.35 -0.14 -0.70
N LEU A 127 -2.57 -0.29 -0.17
CA LEU A 127 -3.72 -0.89 -0.85
C LEU A 127 -4.82 0.11 -1.19
N SER A 128 -4.71 1.38 -0.78
CA SER A 128 -5.71 2.42 -1.01
C SER A 128 -5.38 3.29 -2.22
N PRO A 129 -6.31 3.59 -3.11
CA PRO A 129 -7.74 3.30 -3.03
C PRO A 129 -8.17 1.92 -3.54
N TYR A 130 -7.29 1.17 -4.17
CA TYR A 130 -7.58 -0.13 -4.76
C TYR A 130 -6.36 -1.06 -4.65
N PRO A 131 -6.57 -2.34 -4.31
CA PRO A 131 -7.83 -3.10 -4.13
C PRO A 131 -8.57 -2.81 -2.82
N ALA A 132 -8.01 -2.07 -1.90
CA ALA A 132 -8.38 -1.75 -0.53
C ALA A 132 -8.06 -2.87 0.48
N ALA A 133 -7.49 -2.48 1.61
CA ALA A 133 -7.36 -3.36 2.77
C ALA A 133 -8.74 -3.65 3.38
N TRP A 134 -8.90 -4.82 3.97
CA TRP A 134 -10.16 -5.22 4.59
C TRP A 134 -9.95 -6.03 5.87
N CYS A 135 -10.94 -6.02 6.72
CA CYS A 135 -11.03 -6.86 7.92
C CYS A 135 -12.47 -7.27 8.18
N GLU A 136 -12.69 -8.11 9.17
CA GLU A 136 -14.02 -8.49 9.64
C GLU A 136 -14.35 -7.74 10.92
N LEU A 137 -15.46 -7.01 10.90
CA LEU A 137 -16.10 -6.46 12.10
C LEU A 137 -17.02 -7.53 12.66
N THR A 138 -16.69 -8.07 13.82
CA THR A 138 -17.46 -9.12 14.50
C THR A 138 -18.15 -8.53 15.71
N ASP A 139 -19.46 -8.64 15.79
CA ASP A 139 -20.26 -8.18 16.92
C ASP A 139 -20.38 -9.24 18.04
N ALA A 140 -21.13 -8.92 19.09
CA ALA A 140 -21.37 -9.79 20.24
C ALA A 140 -22.12 -11.08 19.89
N THR A 141 -22.86 -11.11 18.77
CA THR A 141 -23.59 -12.31 18.32
C THR A 141 -22.69 -13.28 17.52
N GLY A 142 -21.45 -12.82 17.18
CA GLY A 142 -20.54 -13.55 16.34
C GLY A 142 -20.79 -13.33 14.84
N GLU A 143 -21.73 -12.46 14.47
CA GLU A 143 -21.93 -12.08 13.09
C GLU A 143 -20.75 -11.23 12.61
N ALA A 144 -20.16 -11.63 11.48
CA ALA A 144 -19.00 -10.98 10.89
C ALA A 144 -19.39 -10.19 9.62
N VAL A 145 -19.00 -8.93 9.57
CA VAL A 145 -19.22 -8.05 8.43
C VAL A 145 -17.87 -7.62 7.86
N ALA A 146 -17.64 -7.87 6.56
CA ALA A 146 -16.43 -7.45 5.90
C ALA A 146 -16.39 -5.93 5.72
N VAL A 147 -15.38 -5.27 6.26
CA VAL A 147 -15.19 -3.81 6.20
C VAL A 147 -13.94 -3.49 5.41
N LYS A 148 -14.05 -2.61 4.42
CA LYS A 148 -12.89 -2.05 3.73
C LYS A 148 -12.42 -0.78 4.44
N VAL A 149 -11.10 -0.65 4.60
CA VAL A 149 -10.44 0.49 5.22
C VAL A 149 -9.58 1.21 4.19
N PHE A 150 -9.68 2.53 4.10
CA PHE A 150 -9.00 3.31 3.06
C PHE A 150 -8.01 4.33 3.60
N GLU A 151 -8.41 5.09 4.63
CA GLU A 151 -7.60 6.14 5.22
C GLU A 151 -7.52 5.94 6.73
N THR A 152 -6.33 6.07 7.25
CA THR A 152 -6.03 5.86 8.67
C THR A 152 -5.02 6.86 9.16
N GLU A 153 -4.89 6.95 10.48
CA GLU A 153 -3.85 7.71 11.17
C GLU A 153 -3.14 6.85 12.20
N LYS A 154 -1.89 7.20 12.48
CA LYS A 154 -1.07 6.54 13.52
C LYS A 154 -1.29 7.24 14.85
N ILE A 155 -1.70 6.50 15.87
CA ILE A 155 -1.91 7.02 17.23
C ILE A 155 -0.94 6.31 18.17
N GLN A 156 0.06 7.06 18.65
CA GLN A 156 1.08 6.59 19.60
C GLN A 156 0.54 6.72 21.02
N GLU A 157 -0.14 5.69 21.49
CA GLU A 157 -0.74 5.63 22.83
C GLU A 157 -0.58 4.21 23.38
N THR A 158 0.14 4.06 24.48
CA THR A 158 0.33 2.74 25.10
C THR A 158 -0.96 2.22 25.70
N HIS A 159 -1.22 0.92 25.54
CA HIS A 159 -2.40 0.24 26.08
C HIS A 159 -2.08 -1.23 26.41
N GLN A 160 -3.04 -1.90 27.06
CA GLN A 160 -2.99 -3.34 27.37
C GLN A 160 -4.13 -4.11 26.67
N LEU A 161 -4.74 -3.52 25.65
CA LEU A 161 -5.83 -4.13 24.91
C LEU A 161 -5.30 -5.19 23.93
N VAL A 162 -6.10 -6.21 23.70
CA VAL A 162 -5.82 -7.20 22.68
C VAL A 162 -5.89 -6.53 21.29
N PRO A 163 -4.94 -6.79 20.38
CA PRO A 163 -5.02 -6.29 19.00
C PRO A 163 -6.37 -6.60 18.33
N GLY A 164 -6.91 -5.63 17.61
CA GLY A 164 -8.25 -5.70 17.03
C GLY A 164 -9.37 -5.17 17.93
N THR A 165 -9.08 -4.85 19.21
CA THR A 165 -10.06 -4.20 20.09
C THR A 165 -10.44 -2.82 19.56
N ILE A 166 -11.74 -2.57 19.49
CA ILE A 166 -12.30 -1.30 19.03
C ILE A 166 -12.43 -0.32 20.21
N VAL A 167 -11.97 0.91 20.00
CA VAL A 167 -12.18 2.04 20.92
C VAL A 167 -12.85 3.17 20.15
N THR A 168 -14.03 3.59 20.62
CA THR A 168 -14.84 4.63 19.99
C THR A 168 -15.70 5.37 21.00
N ASP A 169 -16.00 6.64 20.74
CA ASP A 169 -17.02 7.40 21.47
C ASP A 169 -18.44 7.23 20.86
N GLY A 170 -18.54 6.47 19.77
CA GLY A 170 -19.77 6.22 19.03
C GLY A 170 -20.25 7.41 18.20
N LYS A 171 -19.44 8.45 18.03
CA LYS A 171 -19.81 9.69 17.32
C LYS A 171 -18.72 10.24 16.41
N ASN A 172 -17.50 10.38 16.92
CA ASN A 172 -16.47 11.17 16.24
C ASN A 172 -15.27 10.36 15.80
N TYR A 173 -14.88 9.31 16.52
CA TYR A 173 -13.68 8.54 16.25
C TYR A 173 -13.89 7.03 16.38
N LEU A 174 -13.05 6.32 15.67
CA LEU A 174 -12.92 4.87 15.70
C LEU A 174 -11.43 4.55 15.63
N LYS A 175 -10.86 3.96 16.68
CA LYS A 175 -9.47 3.50 16.68
C LYS A 175 -9.40 2.03 17.07
N ILE A 176 -8.48 1.32 16.46
CA ILE A 176 -8.30 -0.11 16.62
C ILE A 176 -6.95 -0.36 17.29
N ALA A 177 -6.96 -1.17 18.34
CA ALA A 177 -5.74 -1.54 19.04
C ALA A 177 -4.81 -2.36 18.11
N ALA A 178 -3.55 -1.96 18.06
CA ALA A 178 -2.43 -2.68 17.44
C ALA A 178 -1.47 -3.13 18.53
N THR A 179 -0.26 -3.59 18.22
CA THR A 179 0.67 -4.11 19.23
C THR A 179 1.38 -3.01 20.05
N ASP A 180 1.49 -1.79 19.52
CA ASP A 180 2.26 -0.69 20.10
C ASP A 180 1.52 0.67 20.10
N GLY A 181 0.20 0.63 19.89
CA GLY A 181 -0.62 1.83 19.83
C GLY A 181 -1.95 1.56 19.14
N PHE A 182 -2.53 2.59 18.53
CA PHE A 182 -3.79 2.46 17.80
C PHE A 182 -3.67 2.93 16.35
N VAL A 183 -4.48 2.32 15.50
CA VAL A 183 -4.74 2.80 14.15
C VAL A 183 -6.11 3.50 14.17
N GLY A 184 -6.12 4.81 13.98
CA GLY A 184 -7.34 5.60 13.83
C GLY A 184 -7.92 5.39 12.43
N ILE A 185 -9.19 5.02 12.34
CA ILE A 185 -9.89 4.82 11.07
C ILE A 185 -10.54 6.14 10.67
N LEU A 186 -10.12 6.70 9.53
CA LEU A 186 -10.66 7.94 9.02
C LEU A 186 -11.74 7.71 7.96
N THR A 187 -11.55 6.71 7.10
CA THR A 187 -12.44 6.42 5.98
C THR A 187 -12.59 4.90 5.79
N LEU A 188 -13.82 4.43 5.75
CA LEU A 188 -14.13 3.00 5.63
C LEU A 188 -15.39 2.75 4.80
N GLN A 189 -15.66 1.48 4.48
CA GLN A 189 -16.81 1.08 3.69
C GLN A 189 -17.38 -0.26 4.18
N LEU A 190 -18.66 -0.25 4.53
CA LEU A 190 -19.44 -1.46 4.80
C LEU A 190 -19.94 -2.10 3.50
N PRO A 191 -20.25 -3.42 3.47
CA PRO A 191 -20.78 -4.09 2.29
C PRO A 191 -22.04 -3.41 1.75
N GLY A 192 -22.08 -3.22 0.44
CA GLY A 192 -23.24 -2.61 -0.22
C GLY A 192 -23.49 -1.12 0.08
N LYS A 193 -22.57 -0.48 0.82
CA LYS A 193 -22.64 0.95 1.14
C LYS A 193 -21.56 1.73 0.41
N LYS A 194 -21.73 3.05 0.33
CA LYS A 194 -20.68 3.95 -0.15
C LYS A 194 -19.56 4.08 0.88
N ARG A 195 -18.38 4.52 0.45
CA ARG A 195 -17.29 4.92 1.34
C ARG A 195 -17.73 6.13 2.14
N LEU A 196 -17.48 6.11 3.45
CA LEU A 196 -17.84 7.15 4.41
C LEU A 196 -16.66 7.51 5.29
N ARG A 197 -16.64 8.74 5.75
CA ARG A 197 -15.81 9.13 6.89
C ARG A 197 -16.34 8.47 8.16
N THR A 198 -15.46 8.26 9.12
CA THR A 198 -15.82 7.60 10.39
C THR A 198 -16.97 8.31 11.10
N ASP A 199 -16.92 9.66 11.22
CA ASP A 199 -17.98 10.42 11.87
C ASP A 199 -19.33 10.32 11.13
N GLU A 200 -19.33 10.23 9.81
CA GLU A 200 -20.54 10.03 9.01
C GLU A 200 -21.14 8.63 9.24
N LEU A 201 -20.26 7.60 9.29
CA LEU A 201 -20.70 6.24 9.56
C LEU A 201 -21.35 6.13 10.93
N LEU A 202 -20.70 6.66 11.96
CA LEU A 202 -21.14 6.55 13.37
C LEU A 202 -22.46 7.27 13.66
N ARG A 203 -22.90 8.21 12.82
CA ARG A 203 -24.25 8.82 12.92
C ARG A 203 -25.39 7.83 12.65
N GLY A 204 -25.16 6.84 11.81
CA GLY A 204 -26.18 5.88 11.37
C GLY A 204 -25.88 4.42 11.68
N TYR A 205 -24.67 4.10 12.11
CA TYR A 205 -24.23 2.75 12.42
C TYR A 205 -23.66 2.66 13.85
N LYS A 206 -24.31 1.86 14.68
CA LYS A 206 -23.85 1.65 16.06
C LYS A 206 -22.91 0.46 16.09
N ILE A 207 -21.69 0.70 16.55
CA ILE A 207 -20.70 -0.36 16.81
C ILE A 207 -20.97 -0.87 18.23
N ASP A 208 -21.16 -2.18 18.36
CA ASP A 208 -21.31 -2.82 19.68
C ASP A 208 -20.02 -2.67 20.49
N LYS A 209 -20.15 -2.49 21.81
CA LYS A 209 -18.99 -2.31 22.72
C LYS A 209 -18.09 -3.54 22.82
N THR A 210 -18.59 -4.70 22.43
CA THR A 210 -17.87 -5.98 22.43
C THR A 210 -17.36 -6.37 21.04
N ALA A 211 -17.64 -5.54 20.04
CA ALA A 211 -17.20 -5.78 18.66
C ALA A 211 -15.67 -5.74 18.57
N LEU A 212 -15.16 -6.56 17.67
CA LEU A 212 -13.73 -6.66 17.34
C LEU A 212 -13.52 -6.52 15.85
N MET A 213 -12.39 -5.95 15.46
CA MET A 213 -11.85 -6.05 14.09
C MET A 213 -10.91 -7.26 14.02
N ARG A 214 -11.15 -8.17 13.05
CA ARG A 214 -10.37 -9.41 12.87
C ARG A 214 -9.89 -9.60 11.45
#